data_8decad36bd6dc75248ff9e786007d5d4
#
_entry.id   8decad36bd6dc75248ff9e786007d5d4
#
_cell.length_a   1.000
_cell.length_b   1.000
_cell.length_c   1.000
_cell.angle_alpha   90.00
_cell.angle_beta   90.00
_cell.angle_gamma   90.00
#
_symmetry.space_group_name_H-M   'P 1'
#
loop_
_entity.id
_entity.type
_entity.pdbx_description
1 polymer ?
#
loop_
_entity_poly.entity_id
_entity_poly.type
_entity_poly.pdbx_seq_one_letter_code
_entity_poly.pdbx_strand_id
1 'polypeptide(L)'
;MATSANFVQLHNHTHYSLLDGASKIPDLVKRAKELGMPAVGITDHGNMHGAYEMWSAAVNAGIKPIIGIEAYVTPETARQDPTRVSWDTNWNPDLDPLHRRRNPDDVSGGGVITHLTMWAENDEGLVNLIKASSVANLEGRVMRYPRMDKEVLSTYSKGVIASSGCPSGIIQTRLRLGQF
;
A
#
# COMPACT_ATOMS: atom_id res chain seq x y z
N MET A 1 -34.93 6.19 -2.42
CA MET A 1 -34.10 5.17 -1.80
C MET A 1 -32.81 5.09 -2.62
N ALA A 2 -31.65 5.30 -2.02
CA ALA A 2 -30.39 5.09 -2.73
C ALA A 2 -30.27 3.59 -3.05
N THR A 3 -30.08 3.28 -4.32
CA THR A 3 -29.74 1.90 -4.74
C THR A 3 -28.40 1.56 -4.12
N SER A 4 -28.28 0.39 -3.45
CA SER A 4 -27.00 -0.06 -2.91
C SER A 4 -25.98 -0.13 -4.05
N ALA A 5 -24.84 0.54 -3.89
CA ALA A 5 -23.78 0.42 -4.88
C ALA A 5 -23.19 -0.99 -4.84
N ASN A 6 -23.11 -1.64 -5.99
CA ASN A 6 -22.38 -2.92 -6.13
C ASN A 6 -20.86 -2.71 -6.18
N PHE A 7 -20.36 -1.68 -5.48
CA PHE A 7 -18.97 -1.27 -5.50
C PHE A 7 -18.50 -0.96 -4.09
N VAL A 8 -17.27 -1.34 -3.77
CA VAL A 8 -16.58 -1.02 -2.53
C VAL A 8 -15.20 -0.47 -2.86
N GLN A 9 -14.92 0.74 -2.38
CA GLN A 9 -13.59 1.32 -2.54
C GLN A 9 -12.63 0.68 -1.52
N LEU A 10 -11.65 -0.07 -2.02
CA LEU A 10 -10.71 -0.84 -1.20
C LEU A 10 -9.38 -0.12 -0.97
N HIS A 11 -8.90 0.67 -1.93
CA HIS A 11 -7.60 1.32 -1.93
C HIS A 11 -7.78 2.84 -1.75
N ASN A 12 -7.66 3.30 -0.52
CA ASN A 12 -7.77 4.72 -0.17
C ASN A 12 -6.63 5.13 0.77
N HIS A 13 -6.10 6.32 0.51
CA HIS A 13 -5.16 6.99 1.40
C HIS A 13 -5.89 8.05 2.21
N THR A 14 -5.72 8.02 3.53
CA THR A 14 -6.30 8.98 4.44
C THR A 14 -5.30 10.10 4.78
N HIS A 15 -5.69 11.01 5.65
CA HIS A 15 -4.78 12.04 6.18
C HIS A 15 -3.60 11.48 6.99
N TYR A 16 -3.55 10.17 7.26
CA TYR A 16 -2.36 9.49 7.79
C TYR A 16 -1.31 9.17 6.72
N SER A 17 -1.63 9.41 5.44
CA SER A 17 -0.71 9.42 4.28
C SER A 17 -0.49 10.84 3.78
N LEU A 18 0.03 11.73 4.62
CA LEU A 18 0.06 13.18 4.47
C LEU A 18 0.62 13.73 3.14
N LEU A 19 1.43 12.95 2.43
CA LEU A 19 2.04 13.42 1.17
C LEU A 19 1.08 13.32 -0.03
N ASP A 20 0.07 12.43 0.03
CA ASP A 20 -0.87 12.18 -1.06
C ASP A 20 -2.31 11.94 -0.60
N GLY A 21 -2.54 11.67 0.68
CA GLY A 21 -3.86 11.46 1.27
C GLY A 21 -4.40 12.71 1.96
N ALA A 22 -5.51 13.26 1.45
CA ALA A 22 -6.18 14.42 2.05
C ALA A 22 -7.51 14.05 2.75
N SER A 23 -7.99 12.83 2.57
CA SER A 23 -9.29 12.40 3.08
C SER A 23 -9.26 12.16 4.58
N LYS A 24 -10.06 12.91 5.32
CA LYS A 24 -10.31 12.59 6.73
C LYS A 24 -11.21 11.37 6.82
N ILE A 25 -10.92 10.47 7.75
CA ILE A 25 -11.64 9.20 7.91
C ILE A 25 -13.15 9.41 8.11
N PRO A 26 -13.64 10.33 8.96
CA PRO A 26 -15.08 10.56 9.09
C PRO A 26 -15.75 11.01 7.79
N ASP A 27 -15.09 11.85 7.00
CA ASP A 27 -15.62 12.34 5.72
C ASP A 27 -15.64 11.22 4.66
N LEU A 28 -14.59 10.38 4.63
CA LEU A 28 -14.52 9.20 3.75
C LEU A 28 -15.66 8.22 4.05
N VAL A 29 -15.87 7.89 5.32
CA VAL A 29 -16.95 6.99 5.77
C VAL A 29 -18.32 7.58 5.46
N LYS A 30 -18.55 8.86 5.75
CA LYS A 30 -19.78 9.58 5.42
C LYS A 30 -20.07 9.51 3.92
N ARG A 31 -19.05 9.78 3.09
CA ARG A 31 -19.22 9.76 1.63
C ARG A 31 -19.50 8.35 1.09
N ALA A 32 -18.83 7.33 1.60
CA ALA A 32 -19.12 5.94 1.24
C ALA A 32 -20.58 5.57 1.55
N LYS A 33 -21.08 5.96 2.72
CA LYS A 33 -22.47 5.73 3.12
C LYS A 33 -23.47 6.48 2.21
N GLU A 34 -23.22 7.75 1.89
CA GLU A 34 -24.05 8.54 0.98
C GLU A 34 -24.14 7.92 -0.41
N LEU A 35 -23.05 7.31 -0.88
CA LEU A 35 -22.98 6.58 -2.16
C LEU A 35 -23.60 5.18 -2.10
N GLY A 36 -24.10 4.74 -0.94
CA GLY A 36 -24.70 3.43 -0.76
C GLY A 36 -23.70 2.28 -0.75
N MET A 37 -22.40 2.55 -0.51
CA MET A 37 -21.38 1.49 -0.40
C MET A 37 -21.61 0.70 0.89
N PRO A 38 -21.62 -0.66 0.83
CA PRO A 38 -21.79 -1.50 2.02
C PRO A 38 -20.54 -1.56 2.90
N ALA A 39 -19.38 -1.20 2.35
CA ALA A 39 -18.09 -1.22 3.02
C ALA A 39 -17.17 -0.13 2.45
N VAL A 40 -16.08 0.18 3.16
CA VAL A 40 -14.99 1.04 2.66
C VAL A 40 -13.67 0.62 3.29
N GLY A 41 -12.60 0.60 2.48
CA GLY A 41 -11.24 0.25 2.91
C GLY A 41 -10.36 1.45 3.14
N ILE A 42 -9.30 1.26 3.94
CA ILE A 42 -8.13 2.15 3.99
C ILE A 42 -6.86 1.35 3.76
N THR A 43 -5.88 1.95 3.11
CA THR A 43 -4.58 1.37 2.79
C THR A 43 -3.51 2.45 2.80
N ASP A 44 -3.31 3.08 3.96
CA ASP A 44 -2.33 4.15 4.11
C ASP A 44 -0.90 3.65 3.87
N HIS A 45 -0.04 4.54 3.39
CA HIS A 45 1.35 4.22 3.03
C HIS A 45 2.20 3.81 4.24
N GLY A 46 2.61 2.54 4.28
CA GLY A 46 3.57 2.00 5.24
C GLY A 46 3.12 2.04 6.70
N ASN A 47 1.86 2.36 6.97
CA ASN A 47 1.35 2.46 8.33
C ASN A 47 -0.11 2.03 8.47
N MET A 48 -0.53 1.78 9.71
CA MET A 48 -1.90 1.44 10.09
C MET A 48 -2.45 2.39 11.18
N HIS A 49 -1.97 3.64 11.20
CA HIS A 49 -2.33 4.60 12.26
C HIS A 49 -3.82 4.94 12.28
N GLY A 50 -4.46 4.96 11.11
CA GLY A 50 -5.89 5.21 10.96
C GLY A 50 -6.81 4.03 11.26
N ALA A 51 -6.27 2.83 11.56
CA ALA A 51 -7.06 1.60 11.66
C ALA A 51 -8.20 1.68 12.69
N TYR A 52 -7.90 2.16 13.91
CA TYR A 52 -8.92 2.28 14.96
C TYR A 52 -9.96 3.36 14.65
N GLU A 53 -9.53 4.52 14.17
CA GLU A 53 -10.44 5.60 13.78
C GLU A 53 -11.38 5.14 12.66
N MET A 54 -10.84 4.43 11.66
CA MET A 54 -11.62 3.87 10.56
C MET A 54 -12.65 2.85 11.06
N TRP A 55 -12.22 1.91 11.89
CA TRP A 55 -13.12 0.92 12.48
C TRP A 55 -14.26 1.60 13.24
N SER A 56 -13.94 2.53 14.15
CA SER A 56 -14.93 3.23 14.98
C SER A 56 -15.90 4.05 14.11
N ALA A 57 -15.40 4.82 13.16
CA ALA A 57 -16.24 5.66 12.30
C ALA A 57 -17.18 4.82 11.42
N ALA A 58 -16.69 3.74 10.82
CA ALA A 58 -17.48 2.89 9.93
C ALA A 58 -18.56 2.10 10.70
N VAL A 59 -18.23 1.53 11.86
CA VAL A 59 -19.17 0.81 12.71
C VAL A 59 -20.30 1.77 13.17
N ASN A 60 -19.96 2.97 13.63
CA ASN A 60 -20.95 3.98 14.01
C ASN A 60 -21.84 4.44 12.84
N ALA A 61 -21.30 4.43 11.63
CA ALA A 61 -22.05 4.73 10.41
C ALA A 61 -22.89 3.55 9.90
N GLY A 62 -22.68 2.33 10.40
CA GLY A 62 -23.39 1.11 9.97
C GLY A 62 -22.88 0.58 8.62
N ILE A 63 -21.61 0.80 8.26
CA ILE A 63 -20.95 0.20 7.10
C ILE A 63 -19.73 -0.62 7.54
N LYS A 64 -19.33 -1.63 6.74
CA LYS A 64 -18.22 -2.51 7.09
C LYS A 64 -16.88 -1.80 6.89
N PRO A 65 -16.02 -1.68 7.92
CA PRO A 65 -14.63 -1.26 7.75
C PRO A 65 -13.81 -2.38 7.12
N ILE A 66 -12.93 -2.01 6.18
CA ILE A 66 -11.91 -2.91 5.62
C ILE A 66 -10.55 -2.29 5.95
N ILE A 67 -9.84 -2.92 6.87
CA ILE A 67 -8.56 -2.41 7.37
C ILE A 67 -7.42 -3.03 6.60
N GLY A 68 -6.58 -2.19 6.03
CA GLY A 68 -5.44 -2.58 5.23
C GLY A 68 -4.26 -1.62 5.35
N ILE A 69 -3.26 -1.87 4.53
CA ILE A 69 -2.02 -1.11 4.41
C ILE A 69 -1.54 -1.15 2.95
N GLU A 70 -1.03 -0.05 2.44
CA GLU A 70 -0.17 -0.07 1.26
C GLU A 70 1.28 -0.18 1.72
N ALA A 71 1.77 -1.42 1.77
CA ALA A 71 3.10 -1.72 2.27
C ALA A 71 4.18 -1.29 1.29
N TYR A 72 5.31 -0.81 1.83
CA TYR A 72 6.56 -0.68 1.10
C TYR A 72 7.29 -2.02 1.14
N VAL A 73 7.47 -2.65 -0.02
CA VAL A 73 8.13 -3.94 -0.15
C VAL A 73 9.50 -3.75 -0.81
N THR A 74 10.51 -4.46 -0.29
CA THR A 74 11.85 -4.40 -0.86
C THR A 74 11.89 -5.03 -2.25
N PRO A 75 12.74 -4.53 -3.16
CA PRO A 75 12.92 -5.11 -4.49
C PRO A 75 13.83 -6.35 -4.44
N GLU A 76 13.39 -7.43 -3.75
CA GLU A 76 14.11 -8.70 -3.57
C GLU A 76 15.38 -8.61 -2.70
N THR A 77 15.54 -7.52 -1.95
CA THR A 77 16.61 -7.33 -0.96
C THR A 77 16.09 -7.57 0.46
N ALA A 78 17.00 -7.75 1.43
CA ALA A 78 16.63 -7.74 2.84
C ALA A 78 16.08 -6.37 3.26
N ARG A 79 15.19 -6.33 4.25
CA ARG A 79 14.55 -5.08 4.70
C ARG A 79 15.53 -4.01 5.18
N GLN A 80 16.70 -4.40 5.71
CA GLN A 80 17.74 -3.50 6.17
C GLN A 80 18.68 -3.00 5.06
N ASP A 81 18.73 -3.71 3.92
CA ASP A 81 19.66 -3.42 2.83
C ASP A 81 19.26 -2.13 2.09
N PRO A 82 20.03 -1.03 2.16
CA PRO A 82 19.72 0.22 1.50
C PRO A 82 20.07 0.23 0.00
N THR A 83 20.59 -0.87 -0.54
CA THR A 83 21.04 -0.97 -1.93
C THR A 83 19.87 -0.69 -2.88
N ARG A 84 20.13 0.14 -3.88
CA ARG A 84 19.18 0.44 -4.95
C ARG A 84 19.27 -0.62 -6.02
N VAL A 85 18.15 -1.19 -6.40
CA VAL A 85 18.06 -2.14 -7.51
C VAL A 85 17.62 -1.39 -8.75
N SER A 86 18.39 -1.50 -9.84
CA SER A 86 17.96 -1.04 -11.15
C SER A 86 17.19 -2.17 -11.84
N TRP A 87 15.93 -1.92 -12.14
CA TRP A 87 15.07 -2.91 -12.78
C TRP A 87 15.11 -2.83 -14.30
N ASP A 88 15.43 -1.66 -14.83
CA ASP A 88 15.66 -1.49 -16.25
C ASP A 88 17.16 -1.62 -16.57
N THR A 89 17.53 -2.77 -17.11
CA THR A 89 18.91 -3.05 -17.55
C THR A 89 19.21 -2.49 -18.95
N ASN A 90 18.20 -2.07 -19.70
CA ASN A 90 18.31 -1.60 -21.08
C ASN A 90 18.20 -0.08 -21.23
N TRP A 91 17.82 0.61 -20.15
CA TRP A 91 17.67 2.06 -20.22
C TRP A 91 19.01 2.77 -20.39
N ASN A 92 19.11 3.62 -21.41
CA ASN A 92 20.27 4.44 -21.66
C ASN A 92 19.96 5.92 -21.38
N PRO A 93 20.56 6.54 -20.34
CA PRO A 93 20.33 7.92 -20.00
C PRO A 93 20.77 8.91 -21.10
N ASP A 94 21.63 8.50 -22.03
CA ASP A 94 22.07 9.35 -23.12
C ASP A 94 21.00 9.51 -24.22
N LEU A 95 20.07 8.57 -24.32
CA LEU A 95 18.94 8.62 -25.25
C LEU A 95 17.75 9.42 -24.69
N ASP A 96 17.71 9.67 -23.39
CA ASP A 96 16.68 10.49 -22.73
C ASP A 96 17.32 11.53 -21.79
N PRO A 97 17.72 12.71 -22.33
CA PRO A 97 18.36 13.76 -21.55
C PRO A 97 17.51 14.34 -20.42
N LEU A 98 16.18 14.22 -20.51
CA LEU A 98 15.25 14.74 -19.49
C LEU A 98 15.17 13.82 -18.27
N HIS A 99 15.43 12.51 -18.45
CA HIS A 99 15.31 11.48 -17.43
C HIS A 99 16.67 10.81 -17.10
N ARG A 100 17.77 11.52 -17.27
CA ARG A 100 19.16 11.02 -17.11
C ARG A 100 19.45 10.19 -15.86
N ARG A 101 18.64 10.32 -14.81
CA ARG A 101 18.85 9.64 -13.52
C ARG A 101 17.92 8.46 -13.29
N ARG A 102 16.90 8.28 -14.14
CA ARG A 102 15.83 7.30 -13.92
C ARG A 102 15.01 7.09 -15.18
N ASN A 103 14.71 5.83 -15.50
CA ASN A 103 13.69 5.51 -16.49
C ASN A 103 12.31 5.99 -15.97
N PRO A 104 11.56 6.78 -16.77
CA PRO A 104 10.21 7.25 -16.37
C PRO A 104 9.22 6.11 -16.17
N ASP A 105 9.45 4.94 -16.78
CA ASP A 105 8.62 3.74 -16.61
C ASP A 105 8.95 2.94 -15.35
N ASP A 106 10.10 3.20 -14.72
CA ASP A 106 10.44 2.65 -13.42
C ASP A 106 9.80 3.48 -12.28
N VAL A 107 8.63 3.06 -11.82
CA VAL A 107 7.89 3.70 -10.71
C VAL A 107 8.18 3.06 -9.35
N SER A 108 9.26 2.30 -9.21
CA SER A 108 9.65 1.55 -8.01
C SER A 108 10.27 2.37 -6.88
N GLY A 109 9.92 3.64 -6.72
CA GLY A 109 10.49 4.47 -5.63
C GLY A 109 12.01 4.67 -5.74
N GLY A 110 12.58 4.59 -6.95
CA GLY A 110 14.01 4.72 -7.20
C GLY A 110 14.80 3.47 -6.83
N GLY A 111 14.20 2.31 -6.92
CA GLY A 111 14.86 1.01 -6.73
C GLY A 111 15.04 0.59 -5.27
N VAL A 112 14.36 1.23 -4.33
CA VAL A 112 14.44 0.85 -2.89
C VAL A 112 13.15 0.25 -2.37
N ILE A 113 12.02 0.47 -3.04
CA ILE A 113 10.69 -0.02 -2.65
C ILE A 113 9.84 -0.33 -3.87
N THR A 114 8.86 -1.19 -3.67
CA THR A 114 7.65 -1.33 -4.47
C THR A 114 6.44 -1.26 -3.54
N HIS A 115 5.25 -1.14 -4.10
CA HIS A 115 4.02 -1.07 -3.32
C HIS A 115 3.25 -2.39 -3.39
N LEU A 116 2.66 -2.78 -2.27
CA LEU A 116 1.76 -3.93 -2.17
C LEU A 116 0.59 -3.57 -1.26
N THR A 117 -0.63 -3.60 -1.79
CA THR A 117 -1.82 -3.41 -0.95
C THR A 117 -2.25 -4.71 -0.31
N MET A 118 -2.50 -4.64 1.00
CA MET A 118 -2.91 -5.78 1.81
C MET A 118 -4.07 -5.40 2.72
N TRP A 119 -4.96 -6.37 3.00
CA TRP A 119 -6.10 -6.19 3.90
C TRP A 119 -6.21 -7.37 4.87
N ALA A 120 -6.71 -7.07 6.07
CA ALA A 120 -7.08 -8.10 7.02
C ALA A 120 -8.37 -8.79 6.58
N GLU A 121 -8.33 -10.09 6.41
CA GLU A 121 -9.50 -10.95 6.16
C GLU A 121 -10.29 -11.18 7.45
N ASN A 122 -9.56 -11.30 8.57
CA ASN A 122 -10.07 -11.62 9.90
C ASN A 122 -9.17 -11.02 10.99
N ASP A 123 -9.49 -11.28 12.27
CA ASP A 123 -8.76 -10.74 13.42
C ASP A 123 -7.29 -11.22 13.45
N GLU A 124 -7.01 -12.46 13.03
CA GLU A 124 -5.62 -12.97 12.93
C GLU A 124 -4.84 -12.16 11.88
N GLY A 125 -5.45 -11.91 10.73
CA GLY A 125 -4.87 -11.07 9.68
C GLY A 125 -4.63 -9.64 10.12
N LEU A 126 -5.54 -9.06 10.90
CA LEU A 126 -5.35 -7.72 11.47
C LEU A 126 -4.13 -7.67 12.40
N VAL A 127 -4.02 -8.64 13.30
CA VAL A 127 -2.86 -8.75 14.21
C VAL A 127 -1.57 -8.96 13.41
N ASN A 128 -1.60 -9.77 12.36
CA ASN A 128 -0.45 -10.01 11.51
C ASN A 128 -0.02 -8.76 10.72
N LEU A 129 -0.95 -7.99 10.17
CA LEU A 129 -0.63 -6.71 9.52
C LEU A 129 -0.01 -5.70 10.50
N ILE A 130 -0.53 -5.61 11.73
CA ILE A 130 0.05 -4.76 12.77
C ILE A 130 1.48 -5.19 13.10
N LYS A 131 1.73 -6.49 13.26
CA LYS A 131 3.08 -7.03 13.51
C LYS A 131 4.02 -6.76 12.34
N ALA A 132 3.59 -7.03 11.11
CA ALA A 132 4.38 -6.76 9.90
C ALA A 132 4.74 -5.28 9.78
N SER A 133 3.79 -4.38 9.99
CA SER A 133 4.03 -2.93 10.02
C SER A 133 5.00 -2.53 11.13
N SER A 134 4.91 -3.16 12.31
CA SER A 134 5.84 -2.89 13.42
C SER A 134 7.26 -3.32 13.08
N VAL A 135 7.45 -4.53 12.54
CA VAL A 135 8.78 -5.02 12.10
C VAL A 135 9.35 -4.11 11.00
N ALA A 136 8.53 -3.71 10.03
CA ALA A 136 8.95 -2.78 8.98
C ALA A 136 9.47 -1.44 9.54
N ASN A 137 8.80 -0.90 10.56
CA ASN A 137 9.20 0.35 11.19
C ASN A 137 10.44 0.21 12.08
N LEU A 138 10.58 -0.89 12.81
CA LEU A 138 11.68 -1.10 13.77
C LEU A 138 12.96 -1.60 13.11
N GLU A 139 12.84 -2.45 12.09
CA GLU A 139 13.97 -3.15 11.48
C GLU A 139 14.20 -2.82 10.01
N GLY A 140 13.13 -2.45 9.27
CA GLY A 140 13.16 -2.25 7.81
C GLY A 140 13.23 -0.79 7.38
N ARG A 141 13.41 0.15 8.29
CA ARG A 141 13.36 1.56 7.95
C ARG A 141 14.60 2.03 7.20
N VAL A 142 14.43 2.31 5.91
CA VAL A 142 15.45 2.94 5.07
C VAL A 142 14.94 4.30 4.62
N MET A 143 15.65 5.35 4.97
CA MET A 143 15.20 6.74 4.79
C MET A 143 13.84 6.97 5.49
N ARG A 144 12.78 7.24 4.72
CA ARG A 144 11.40 7.43 5.22
C ARG A 144 10.51 6.19 5.06
N TYR A 145 11.01 5.11 4.46
CA TYR A 145 10.23 3.95 4.09
C TYR A 145 10.39 2.81 5.10
N PRO A 146 9.34 2.45 5.86
CA PRO A 146 9.28 1.22 6.63
C PRO A 146 9.02 0.05 5.68
N ARG A 147 10.07 -0.76 5.42
CA ARG A 147 10.03 -1.78 4.37
C ARG A 147 9.80 -3.17 4.92
N MET A 148 9.02 -3.94 4.18
CA MET A 148 8.81 -5.38 4.38
C MET A 148 9.58 -6.13 3.30
N ASP A 149 10.25 -7.21 3.67
CA ASP A 149 10.85 -8.18 2.76
C ASP A 149 10.02 -9.47 2.69
N LYS A 150 10.48 -10.44 1.90
CA LYS A 150 9.80 -11.74 1.75
C LYS A 150 9.65 -12.48 3.08
N GLU A 151 10.61 -12.36 4.00
CA GLU A 151 10.56 -12.99 5.31
C GLU A 151 9.38 -12.46 6.13
N VAL A 152 9.26 -11.13 6.24
CA VAL A 152 8.15 -10.47 6.95
C VAL A 152 6.80 -10.84 6.33
N LEU A 153 6.70 -10.74 4.99
CA LEU A 153 5.47 -11.06 4.29
C LEU A 153 5.07 -12.54 4.48
N SER A 154 6.01 -13.46 4.40
CA SER A 154 5.76 -14.89 4.62
C SER A 154 5.33 -15.19 6.06
N THR A 155 6.05 -14.62 7.03
CA THR A 155 5.81 -14.86 8.47
C THR A 155 4.42 -14.39 8.90
N TYR A 156 3.94 -13.28 8.36
CA TYR A 156 2.68 -12.63 8.76
C TYR A 156 1.57 -12.70 7.70
N SER A 157 1.63 -13.69 6.79
CA SER A 157 0.66 -13.81 5.68
C SER A 157 -0.70 -14.37 6.08
N LYS A 158 -0.81 -15.11 7.19
CA LYS A 158 -2.05 -15.80 7.55
C LYS A 158 -3.18 -14.80 7.86
N GLY A 159 -4.36 -15.01 7.25
CA GLY A 159 -5.51 -14.10 7.36
C GLY A 159 -5.32 -12.75 6.67
N VAL A 160 -4.34 -12.65 5.76
CA VAL A 160 -4.07 -11.45 4.96
C VAL A 160 -4.39 -11.71 3.49
N ILE A 161 -5.17 -10.81 2.90
CA ILE A 161 -5.44 -10.76 1.46
C ILE A 161 -4.52 -9.70 0.85
N ALA A 162 -3.88 -10.01 -0.27
CA ALA A 162 -3.03 -9.07 -1.00
C ALA A 162 -3.47 -8.90 -2.45
N SER A 163 -3.23 -7.73 -3.02
CA SER A 163 -3.38 -7.47 -4.45
C SER A 163 -2.09 -6.92 -5.04
N SER A 164 -2.04 -6.80 -6.37
CA SER A 164 -0.88 -6.25 -7.06
C SER A 164 -0.61 -4.76 -6.76
N GLY A 165 -1.52 -4.08 -6.08
CA GLY A 165 -1.34 -2.70 -5.63
C GLY A 165 -1.64 -1.64 -6.70
N CYS A 166 -0.85 -0.59 -6.70
CA CYS A 166 -0.93 0.58 -7.56
C CYS A 166 0.11 0.52 -8.71
N PRO A 167 0.22 1.56 -9.56
CA PRO A 167 1.25 1.63 -10.61
C PRO A 167 2.69 1.43 -10.11
N SER A 168 2.97 1.67 -8.83
CA SER A 168 4.28 1.44 -8.19
C SER A 168 4.47 0.01 -7.65
N GLY A 169 3.54 -0.91 -7.94
CA GLY A 169 3.68 -2.33 -7.62
C GLY A 169 4.73 -3.02 -8.49
N ILE A 170 5.25 -4.15 -8.00
CA ILE A 170 6.28 -4.91 -8.73
C ILE A 170 5.80 -5.40 -10.10
N ILE A 171 4.58 -5.91 -10.17
CA ILE A 171 4.00 -6.44 -11.43
C ILE A 171 3.85 -5.32 -12.45
N GLN A 172 3.25 -4.19 -12.05
CA GLN A 172 3.00 -3.05 -12.92
C GLN A 172 4.31 -2.44 -13.44
N THR A 173 5.31 -2.30 -12.56
CA THR A 173 6.63 -1.80 -12.96
C THR A 173 7.30 -2.74 -13.98
N ARG A 174 7.27 -4.06 -13.72
CA ARG A 174 7.83 -5.07 -14.65
C ARG A 174 7.12 -5.05 -16.00
N LEU A 175 5.79 -4.95 -16.02
CA LEU A 175 5.01 -4.84 -17.26
C LEU A 175 5.37 -3.59 -18.06
N ARG A 176 5.51 -2.43 -17.42
CA ARG A 176 5.92 -1.18 -18.10
C ARG A 176 7.31 -1.26 -18.69
N LEU A 177 8.22 -1.98 -18.04
CA LEU A 177 9.59 -2.21 -18.52
C LEU A 177 9.69 -3.35 -19.56
N GLY A 178 8.58 -3.97 -19.97
CA GLY A 178 8.57 -5.08 -20.93
C GLY A 178 9.19 -6.38 -20.38
N GLN A 179 9.19 -6.56 -19.07
CA GLN A 179 9.75 -7.73 -18.38
C GLN A 179 8.63 -8.69 -17.98
N PHE A 180 8.47 -9.80 -18.72
CA PHE A 180 7.47 -10.82 -18.48
C PHE A 180 8.11 -12.16 -18.12
#